data_0194932b3b47c557d93cadd37b8fb65a
#
_entry.id   0194932b3b47c557d93cadd37b8fb65a
#
_cell.length_a   1.000
_cell.length_b   1.000
_cell.length_c   1.000
_cell.angle_alpha   90.00
_cell.angle_beta   90.00
_cell.angle_gamma   90.00
#
_symmetry.space_group_name_H-M   'P 1'
#
loop_
_entity.id
_entity.type
_entity.pdbx_description
1 polymer ?
#
loop_
_entity_poly.entity_id
_entity_poly.type
_entity_poly.pdbx_seq_one_letter_code
_entity_poly.pdbx_strand_id
1 'polypeptide(L)'
;MQRWNGKSLKIGELVAETPIVQGGMGIGISLSGLASAVANEGGIGVISAAGIGMDEPDFGTDYISANNRALRKIIRKARELTNGIIGVNIMVAARNFDELAKSAIEEGIDIIFAGAGLPLNLPSLKDASSKTKLIPCLFYTSDAADEADS
;
A
#
# COMPACT_ATOMS: atom_id res chain seq x y z
N MET A 1 -23.42 -7.79 -13.71
CA MET A 1 -22.38 -8.50 -12.95
C MET A 1 -22.91 -8.73 -11.55
N GLN A 2 -22.84 -9.96 -11.02
CA GLN A 2 -23.39 -10.27 -9.71
C GLN A 2 -22.39 -9.75 -8.66
N ARG A 3 -22.79 -8.79 -7.82
CA ARG A 3 -21.96 -8.28 -6.73
C ARG A 3 -21.78 -9.34 -5.64
N TRP A 4 -20.67 -9.29 -4.93
CA TRP A 4 -20.42 -10.12 -3.75
C TRP A 4 -21.56 -9.93 -2.72
N ASN A 5 -22.10 -11.03 -2.21
CA ASN A 5 -23.19 -11.05 -1.23
C ASN A 5 -22.78 -11.70 0.12
N GLY A 6 -21.49 -11.98 0.30
CA GLY A 6 -20.93 -12.54 1.52
C GLY A 6 -20.54 -11.48 2.55
N LYS A 7 -19.73 -11.89 3.54
CA LYS A 7 -19.24 -10.98 4.58
C LYS A 7 -18.20 -10.00 4.02
N SER A 8 -18.31 -8.71 4.38
CA SER A 8 -17.32 -7.68 4.08
C SER A 8 -16.05 -7.86 4.94
N LEU A 9 -14.93 -7.34 4.43
CA LEU A 9 -13.68 -7.23 5.19
C LEU A 9 -13.65 -5.88 5.91
N LYS A 10 -13.44 -5.90 7.24
CA LYS A 10 -13.30 -4.69 8.06
C LYS A 10 -11.89 -4.53 8.56
N ILE A 11 -11.31 -3.33 8.39
CA ILE A 11 -10.00 -2.93 8.88
C ILE A 11 -10.17 -1.59 9.61
N GLY A 12 -10.39 -1.66 10.91
CA GLY A 12 -10.87 -0.51 11.67
C GLY A 12 -12.21 -0.01 11.14
N GLU A 13 -12.29 1.26 10.77
CA GLU A 13 -13.46 1.89 10.15
C GLU A 13 -13.57 1.65 8.64
N LEU A 14 -12.53 1.11 7.99
CA LEU A 14 -12.59 0.79 6.57
C LEU A 14 -13.40 -0.50 6.34
N VAL A 15 -14.29 -0.47 5.36
CA VAL A 15 -15.14 -1.60 5.01
C VAL A 15 -15.00 -1.87 3.51
N ALA A 16 -14.31 -2.96 3.16
CA ALA A 16 -14.30 -3.48 1.80
C ALA A 16 -15.49 -4.43 1.61
N GLU A 17 -16.45 -4.05 0.77
CA GLU A 17 -17.64 -4.84 0.50
C GLU A 17 -17.29 -6.20 -0.10
N THR A 18 -16.31 -6.21 -1.01
CA THR A 18 -15.69 -7.41 -1.56
C THR A 18 -14.42 -7.71 -0.76
N PRO A 19 -14.30 -8.85 -0.03
CA PRO A 19 -13.18 -9.14 0.86
C PRO A 19 -11.95 -9.60 0.10
N ILE A 20 -11.50 -8.80 -0.85
CA ILE A 20 -10.34 -9.06 -1.70
C ILE A 20 -9.35 -7.91 -1.51
N VAL A 21 -8.11 -8.26 -1.22
CA VAL A 21 -6.97 -7.34 -1.21
C VAL A 21 -6.09 -7.68 -2.40
N GLN A 22 -5.90 -6.71 -3.29
CA GLN A 22 -5.01 -6.89 -4.43
C GLN A 22 -3.56 -6.99 -3.96
N GLY A 23 -2.79 -7.90 -4.52
CA GLY A 23 -1.34 -7.95 -4.31
C GLY A 23 -0.65 -6.79 -5.01
N GLY A 24 0.30 -6.15 -4.32
CA GLY A 24 1.15 -5.10 -4.90
C GLY A 24 2.22 -5.70 -5.81
N MET A 25 2.00 -5.72 -7.12
CA MET A 25 2.97 -6.20 -8.11
C MET A 25 3.82 -5.04 -8.64
N GLY A 26 5.11 -5.10 -8.39
CA GLY A 26 6.13 -4.24 -9.02
C GLY A 26 6.67 -4.92 -10.27
N ILE A 27 7.35 -4.27 -11.20
CA ILE A 27 7.53 -2.82 -11.35
C ILE A 27 6.54 -2.38 -12.42
N GLY A 28 5.85 -1.26 -12.18
CA GLY A 28 4.96 -0.68 -13.20
C GLY A 28 3.64 -1.42 -13.44
N ILE A 29 3.33 -2.50 -12.69
CA ILE A 29 2.10 -3.29 -12.88
C ILE A 29 0.96 -2.73 -12.02
N SER A 30 1.13 -2.73 -10.70
CA SER A 30 0.10 -2.25 -9.76
C SER A 30 0.23 -0.73 -9.57
N LEU A 31 -0.30 0.03 -10.51
CA LEU A 31 -0.38 1.48 -10.49
C LEU A 31 -1.83 1.96 -10.31
N SER A 32 -2.06 3.27 -10.52
CA SER A 32 -3.36 3.91 -10.29
C SER A 32 -4.52 3.22 -11.01
N GLY A 33 -4.34 2.79 -12.25
CA GLY A 33 -5.41 2.17 -13.05
C GLY A 33 -5.91 0.85 -12.47
N LEU A 34 -4.99 -0.09 -12.18
CA LEU A 34 -5.36 -1.39 -11.62
C LEU A 34 -5.91 -1.24 -10.19
N ALA A 35 -5.24 -0.46 -9.35
CA ALA A 35 -5.68 -0.25 -7.97
C ALA A 35 -7.09 0.38 -7.92
N SER A 36 -7.36 1.39 -8.76
CA SER A 36 -8.69 2.01 -8.83
C SER A 36 -9.76 1.06 -9.34
N ALA A 37 -9.44 0.21 -10.32
CA ALA A 37 -10.40 -0.76 -10.84
C ALA A 37 -10.83 -1.76 -9.75
N VAL A 38 -9.89 -2.27 -8.95
CA VAL A 38 -10.19 -3.16 -7.82
C VAL A 38 -11.02 -2.44 -6.75
N ALA A 39 -10.65 -1.21 -6.42
CA ALA A 39 -11.36 -0.41 -5.43
C ALA A 39 -12.80 -0.08 -5.86
N ASN A 40 -13.03 0.18 -7.14
CA ASN A 40 -14.38 0.44 -7.70
C ASN A 40 -15.29 -0.80 -7.65
N GLU A 41 -14.72 -2.01 -7.64
CA GLU A 41 -15.47 -3.26 -7.42
C GLU A 41 -15.64 -3.62 -5.93
N GLY A 42 -15.34 -2.69 -5.03
CA GLY A 42 -15.53 -2.84 -3.58
C GLY A 42 -14.42 -3.59 -2.86
N GLY A 43 -13.34 -3.96 -3.55
CA GLY A 43 -12.14 -4.53 -2.94
C GLY A 43 -11.16 -3.47 -2.44
N ILE A 44 -9.97 -3.90 -2.03
CA ILE A 44 -8.87 -3.01 -1.67
C ILE A 44 -7.86 -3.01 -2.81
N GLY A 45 -7.78 -1.90 -3.53
CA GLY A 45 -6.79 -1.71 -4.58
C GLY A 45 -5.44 -1.34 -3.98
N VAL A 46 -4.34 -1.90 -4.50
CA VAL A 46 -3.01 -1.69 -3.93
C VAL A 46 -2.02 -1.22 -4.99
N ILE A 47 -1.40 -0.08 -4.74
CA ILE A 47 -0.30 0.47 -5.53
C ILE A 47 1.00 -0.16 -5.05
N SER A 48 1.87 -0.61 -5.96
CA SER A 48 3.21 -1.07 -5.62
C SER A 48 4.21 0.08 -5.69
N ALA A 49 4.92 0.34 -4.59
CA ALA A 49 5.97 1.35 -4.55
C ALA A 49 7.32 0.88 -5.11
N ALA A 50 7.47 -0.42 -5.42
CA ALA A 50 8.71 -0.96 -5.95
C ALA A 50 9.04 -0.37 -7.33
N GLY A 51 10.15 0.37 -7.43
CA GLY A 51 10.61 0.99 -8.67
C GLY A 51 9.63 2.00 -9.27
N ILE A 52 8.75 2.58 -8.47
CA ILE A 52 7.63 3.43 -8.91
C ILE A 52 8.07 4.67 -9.68
N GLY A 53 9.29 5.17 -9.43
CA GLY A 53 9.88 6.33 -10.11
C GLY A 53 10.73 5.99 -11.31
N MET A 54 10.74 4.74 -11.80
CA MET A 54 11.65 4.29 -12.86
C MET A 54 11.54 5.11 -14.15
N ASP A 55 10.34 5.62 -14.45
CA ASP A 55 10.09 6.45 -15.64
C ASP A 55 10.37 7.95 -15.41
N GLU A 56 10.77 8.35 -14.20
CA GLU A 56 11.14 9.72 -13.91
C GLU A 56 12.57 10.01 -14.46
N PRO A 57 12.80 11.18 -15.08
CA PRO A 57 14.03 11.47 -15.81
C PRO A 57 15.30 11.48 -14.95
N ASP A 58 15.16 11.73 -13.66
CA ASP A 58 16.24 11.79 -12.66
C ASP A 58 16.37 10.50 -11.81
N PHE A 59 15.63 9.44 -12.14
CA PHE A 59 15.68 8.17 -11.37
C PHE A 59 17.10 7.61 -11.23
N GLY A 60 17.94 7.73 -12.26
CA GLY A 60 19.32 7.25 -12.25
C GLY A 60 20.28 8.07 -11.37
N THR A 61 19.93 9.29 -11.01
CA THR A 61 20.77 10.23 -10.24
C THR A 61 20.21 10.51 -8.84
N ASP A 62 18.90 10.60 -8.70
CA ASP A 62 18.18 10.81 -7.43
C ASP A 62 16.91 9.96 -7.37
N TYR A 63 17.10 8.64 -7.22
CA TYR A 63 15.99 7.69 -7.19
C TYR A 63 15.04 7.91 -5.99
N ILE A 64 15.51 8.50 -4.88
CA ILE A 64 14.68 8.77 -3.71
C ILE A 64 13.62 9.82 -4.06
N SER A 65 14.05 10.98 -4.56
CA SER A 65 13.14 12.04 -4.98
C SER A 65 12.24 11.61 -6.14
N ALA A 66 12.78 10.88 -7.12
CA ALA A 66 12.03 10.33 -8.23
C ALA A 66 10.89 9.41 -7.76
N ASN A 67 11.19 8.44 -6.89
CA ASN A 67 10.19 7.54 -6.33
C ASN A 67 9.12 8.27 -5.51
N ASN A 68 9.51 9.22 -4.66
CA ASN A 68 8.55 9.97 -3.84
C ASN A 68 7.61 10.80 -4.71
N ARG A 69 8.14 11.49 -5.71
CA ARG A 69 7.35 12.29 -6.64
C ARG A 69 6.38 11.42 -7.46
N ALA A 70 6.86 10.30 -7.99
CA ALA A 70 6.04 9.35 -8.74
C ALA A 70 4.94 8.75 -7.86
N LEU A 71 5.25 8.33 -6.62
CA LEU A 71 4.28 7.78 -5.69
C LEU A 71 3.13 8.76 -5.42
N ARG A 72 3.45 10.02 -5.10
CA ARG A 72 2.44 11.07 -4.87
C ARG A 72 1.54 11.27 -6.10
N LYS A 73 2.15 11.35 -7.29
CA LYS A 73 1.42 11.50 -8.57
C LYS A 73 0.47 10.32 -8.81
N ILE A 74 0.92 9.09 -8.54
CA ILE A 74 0.13 7.88 -8.75
C ILE A 74 -1.00 7.77 -7.73
N ILE A 75 -0.78 8.12 -6.45
CA ILE A 75 -1.84 8.16 -5.43
C ILE A 75 -2.91 9.18 -5.82
N ARG A 76 -2.53 10.42 -6.18
CA ARG A 76 -3.47 11.44 -6.63
C ARG A 76 -4.27 10.98 -7.84
N LYS A 77 -3.59 10.36 -8.83
CA LYS A 77 -4.26 9.80 -10.00
C LYS A 77 -5.24 8.69 -9.64
N ALA A 78 -4.93 7.83 -8.68
CA ALA A 78 -5.86 6.82 -8.19
C ALA A 78 -7.09 7.46 -7.55
N ARG A 79 -6.91 8.51 -6.74
CA ARG A 79 -8.02 9.25 -6.12
C ARG A 79 -8.93 9.97 -7.11
N GLU A 80 -8.42 10.39 -8.27
CA GLU A 80 -9.26 10.90 -9.36
C GLU A 80 -10.16 9.82 -9.98
N LEU A 81 -9.74 8.54 -9.92
CA LEU A 81 -10.41 7.41 -10.56
C LEU A 81 -11.34 6.64 -9.62
N THR A 82 -11.20 6.79 -8.29
CA THR A 82 -11.98 6.04 -7.31
C THR A 82 -12.11 6.76 -5.97
N ASN A 83 -13.26 6.54 -5.33
CA ASN A 83 -13.50 6.85 -3.91
C ASN A 83 -13.36 5.60 -3.01
N GLY A 84 -13.00 4.45 -3.58
CA GLY A 84 -12.83 3.20 -2.85
C GLY A 84 -11.52 3.15 -2.06
N ILE A 85 -11.29 2.02 -1.41
CA ILE A 85 -10.12 1.83 -0.53
C ILE A 85 -8.87 1.58 -1.37
N ILE A 86 -7.86 2.43 -1.18
CA ILE A 86 -6.56 2.32 -1.85
C ILE A 86 -5.45 2.14 -0.81
N GLY A 87 -4.64 1.12 -0.99
CA GLY A 87 -3.42 0.89 -0.24
C GLY A 87 -2.15 1.11 -1.06
N VAL A 88 -1.03 1.22 -0.38
CA VAL A 88 0.32 1.19 -0.98
C VAL A 88 1.11 0.05 -0.35
N ASN A 89 1.70 -0.80 -1.18
CA ASN A 89 2.66 -1.83 -0.74
C ASN A 89 4.07 -1.27 -0.82
N ILE A 90 4.81 -1.31 0.30
CA ILE A 90 6.18 -0.81 0.43
C ILE A 90 7.06 -1.90 1.03
N MET A 91 8.20 -2.17 0.42
CA MET A 91 9.19 -3.11 0.95
C MET A 91 9.99 -2.43 2.06
N VAL A 92 9.98 -3.01 3.28
CA VAL A 92 10.74 -2.49 4.43
C VAL A 92 12.25 -2.50 4.15
N ALA A 93 12.74 -3.47 3.39
CA ALA A 93 14.15 -3.56 2.99
C ALA A 93 14.58 -2.48 1.97
N ALA A 94 13.65 -1.68 1.43
CA ALA A 94 13.99 -0.59 0.52
C ALA A 94 14.67 0.54 1.28
N ARG A 95 15.76 1.09 0.73
CA ARG A 95 16.53 2.18 1.37
C ARG A 95 15.71 3.45 1.65
N ASN A 96 14.67 3.68 0.85
CA ASN A 96 13.77 4.83 0.94
C ASN A 96 12.39 4.47 1.52
N PHE A 97 12.33 3.44 2.36
CA PHE A 97 11.08 2.99 2.98
C PHE A 97 10.38 4.10 3.75
N ASP A 98 11.10 4.80 4.63
CA ASP A 98 10.54 5.84 5.49
C ASP A 98 10.00 7.03 4.67
N GLU A 99 10.73 7.46 3.65
CA GLU A 99 10.33 8.56 2.77
C GLU A 99 9.08 8.19 1.95
N LEU A 100 9.01 6.97 1.44
CA LEU A 100 7.83 6.48 0.72
C LEU A 100 6.61 6.37 1.65
N ALA A 101 6.80 5.84 2.87
CA ALA A 101 5.73 5.73 3.85
C ALA A 101 5.19 7.11 4.26
N LYS A 102 6.07 8.07 4.56
CA LYS A 102 5.69 9.47 4.83
C LYS A 102 4.93 10.08 3.67
N SER A 103 5.44 9.94 2.44
CA SER A 103 4.79 10.47 1.25
C SER A 103 3.38 9.90 1.05
N ALA A 104 3.20 8.59 1.28
CA ALA A 104 1.90 7.95 1.20
C ALA A 104 0.92 8.46 2.28
N ILE A 105 1.39 8.62 3.53
CA ILE A 105 0.59 9.14 4.64
C ILE A 105 0.16 10.58 4.37
N GLU A 106 1.06 11.43 3.92
CA GLU A 106 0.78 12.84 3.58
C GLU A 106 -0.22 12.99 2.43
N GLU A 107 -0.23 12.06 1.46
CA GLU A 107 -1.23 12.00 0.40
C GLU A 107 -2.56 11.36 0.85
N GLY A 108 -2.70 11.01 2.13
CA GLY A 108 -3.94 10.49 2.70
C GLY A 108 -4.30 9.09 2.20
N ILE A 109 -3.32 8.21 2.00
CA ILE A 109 -3.57 6.82 1.65
C ILE A 109 -4.36 6.10 2.74
N ASP A 110 -5.26 5.19 2.38
CA ASP A 110 -6.06 4.48 3.38
C ASP A 110 -5.24 3.43 4.14
N ILE A 111 -4.35 2.71 3.42
CA ILE A 111 -3.60 1.59 4.00
C ILE A 111 -2.15 1.59 3.50
N ILE A 112 -1.20 1.33 4.39
CA ILE A 112 0.17 0.92 4.03
C ILE A 112 0.34 -0.55 4.35
N PHE A 113 0.68 -1.36 3.34
CA PHE A 113 1.12 -2.73 3.47
C PHE A 113 2.66 -2.75 3.48
N ALA A 114 3.25 -3.03 4.63
CA ALA A 114 4.70 -3.09 4.80
C ALA A 114 5.18 -4.53 4.80
N GLY A 115 5.90 -4.94 3.76
CA GLY A 115 6.42 -6.30 3.58
C GLY A 115 7.93 -6.35 3.44
N ALA A 116 8.49 -7.56 3.32
CA ALA A 116 9.92 -7.79 3.14
C ALA A 116 10.80 -7.17 4.25
N GLY A 117 10.44 -7.39 5.50
CA GLY A 117 11.16 -6.94 6.68
C GLY A 117 10.25 -6.56 7.84
N LEU A 118 10.83 -6.21 8.98
CA LEU A 118 10.13 -5.83 10.19
C LEU A 118 10.06 -4.29 10.32
N PRO A 119 8.89 -3.65 10.14
CA PRO A 119 8.76 -2.20 10.10
C PRO A 119 8.62 -1.60 11.51
N LEU A 120 9.65 -1.70 12.34
CA LEU A 120 9.61 -1.27 13.75
C LEU A 120 9.32 0.22 13.93
N ASN A 121 9.78 1.05 13.01
CA ASN A 121 9.63 2.51 13.04
C ASN A 121 8.35 3.01 12.32
N LEU A 122 7.66 2.15 11.56
CA LEU A 122 6.50 2.56 10.77
C LEU A 122 5.40 3.27 11.60
N PRO A 123 5.07 2.83 12.83
CA PRO A 123 4.09 3.54 13.65
C PRO A 123 4.48 4.98 13.98
N SER A 124 5.79 5.27 14.14
CA SER A 124 6.31 6.61 14.47
C SER A 124 6.29 7.58 13.28
N LEU A 125 6.14 7.08 12.05
CA LEU A 125 6.03 7.90 10.84
C LEU A 125 4.64 8.53 10.67
N LYS A 126 3.66 8.05 11.45
CA LYS A 126 2.27 8.48 11.40
C LYS A 126 1.98 9.40 12.59
N ASP A 127 1.44 10.59 12.32
CA ASP A 127 0.91 11.44 13.38
C ASP A 127 -0.47 10.97 13.88
N ALA A 128 -0.91 11.49 15.03
CA ALA A 128 -2.16 11.10 15.68
C ALA A 128 -3.43 11.47 14.85
N SER A 129 -3.31 12.43 13.93
CA SER A 129 -4.42 12.87 13.08
C SER A 129 -4.61 12.01 11.84
N SER A 130 -3.60 11.26 11.42
CA SER A 130 -3.65 10.42 10.22
C SER A 130 -4.57 9.22 10.40
N LYS A 131 -5.46 9.01 9.43
CA LYS A 131 -6.38 7.87 9.38
C LYS A 131 -5.80 6.64 8.70
N THR A 132 -4.61 6.74 8.11
CA THR A 132 -3.94 5.64 7.42
C THR A 132 -3.80 4.41 8.32
N LYS A 133 -4.19 3.24 7.83
CA LYS A 133 -4.00 1.96 8.51
C LYS A 133 -2.62 1.40 8.14
N LEU A 134 -1.94 0.84 9.13
CA LEU A 134 -0.63 0.23 8.95
C LEU A 134 -0.79 -1.28 9.09
N ILE A 135 -0.47 -2.02 8.03
CA ILE A 135 -0.58 -3.48 7.99
C ILE A 135 0.81 -4.05 7.69
N PRO A 136 1.55 -4.47 8.73
CA PRO A 136 2.79 -5.20 8.52
C PRO A 136 2.49 -6.60 7.99
N CYS A 137 3.22 -7.04 6.97
CA CYS A 137 3.22 -8.42 6.52
C CYS A 137 4.20 -9.19 7.39
N LEU A 138 3.69 -9.97 8.32
CA LEU A 138 4.49 -10.73 9.28
C LEU A 138 4.59 -12.20 8.80
N PHE A 139 5.38 -12.43 7.77
CA PHE A 139 5.63 -13.78 7.26
C PHE A 139 6.19 -14.71 8.37
N TYR A 140 6.97 -14.14 9.29
CA TYR A 140 7.60 -14.86 10.39
C TYR A 140 6.69 -15.18 11.58
N THR A 141 5.48 -14.64 11.66
CA THR A 141 4.56 -15.02 12.75
C THR A 141 3.89 -16.37 12.51
N SER A 142 3.77 -16.81 11.26
CA SER A 142 3.34 -18.18 10.98
C SER A 142 4.41 -19.19 11.42
N ASP A 143 5.67 -18.90 11.15
CA ASP A 143 6.79 -19.78 11.57
C ASP A 143 6.94 -19.81 13.09
N ALA A 144 6.73 -18.67 13.78
CA ALA A 144 6.75 -18.61 15.25
C ALA A 144 5.56 -19.34 15.90
N ALA A 145 4.43 -19.45 15.23
CA ALA A 145 3.29 -20.24 15.69
C ALA A 145 3.56 -21.75 15.53
N ASP A 146 4.22 -22.15 14.44
CA ASP A 146 4.59 -23.54 14.18
C ASP A 146 5.71 -24.03 15.13
N GLU A 147 6.63 -23.14 15.56
CA GLU A 147 7.66 -23.44 16.54
C GLU A 147 7.11 -23.57 17.98
N ALA A 148 5.99 -22.93 18.29
CA ALA A 148 5.37 -23.01 19.61
C ALA A 148 4.62 -24.32 19.86
N ASP A 149 4.26 -25.06 18.82
CA ASP A 149 3.59 -26.36 18.88
C ASP A 149 4.57 -27.57 18.83
N SER A 150 5.85 -27.33 18.79
CA SER A 150 6.91 -28.33 18.80
C SER A 150 7.63 -28.36 20.15
#